data_62daacdcf6ea22817d5524290efb1792
#
_entry.id   62daacdcf6ea22817d5524290efb1792
#
_cell.length_a   1.000
_cell.length_b   1.000
_cell.length_c   1.000
_cell.angle_alpha   90.00
_cell.angle_beta   90.00
_cell.angle_gamma   90.00
#
_symmetry.space_group_name_H-M   'P 1'
#
loop_
_entity.id
_entity.type
_entity.pdbx_description
1 polymer ?
#
loop_
_entity_poly.entity_id
_entity_poly.type
_entity_poly.pdbx_seq_one_letter_code
_entity_poly.pdbx_strand_id
1 'polypeptide(L)'
;MTIRNENVISTLNHLIETGRDGQNGYQSAAEGVKDPALKSLFEQYGLQRAKFVGELQNEVLRLGADPENTGSVAAALHRGWIDIKSAVTGKNEQSILEECERGEDAAIKNYQDAINQQLPLNLAQIIERQYQMILEAHNRVRGLRDRTRATGA
;
A
#
# COMPACT_ATOMS: atom_id res chain seq x y z
N MET A 1 1.96 12.38 -28.03
CA MET A 1 0.73 12.00 -27.31
C MET A 1 0.80 10.58 -26.79
N THR A 2 1.10 9.63 -27.65
CA THR A 2 1.19 8.22 -27.27
C THR A 2 2.22 7.99 -26.17
N ILE A 3 3.41 8.59 -26.29
CA ILE A 3 4.48 8.45 -25.30
C ILE A 3 4.02 8.96 -23.94
N ARG A 4 3.32 10.08 -23.91
CA ARG A 4 2.81 10.69 -22.67
C ARG A 4 1.79 9.76 -21.99
N ASN A 5 0.88 9.17 -22.78
CA ASN A 5 -0.10 8.22 -22.24
C ASN A 5 0.56 6.96 -21.73
N GLU A 6 1.58 6.47 -22.41
CA GLU A 6 2.33 5.30 -21.98
C GLU A 6 2.99 5.54 -20.62
N ASN A 7 3.56 6.72 -20.41
CA ASN A 7 4.16 7.08 -19.13
C ASN A 7 3.12 7.16 -18.03
N VAL A 8 1.97 7.75 -18.33
CA VAL A 8 0.87 7.83 -17.36
C VAL A 8 0.38 6.44 -16.99
N ILE A 9 0.17 5.59 -17.99
CA ILE A 9 -0.29 4.21 -17.76
C ILE A 9 0.73 3.44 -16.93
N SER A 10 2.01 3.59 -17.23
CA SER A 10 3.07 2.94 -16.47
C SER A 10 3.06 3.38 -15.01
N THR A 11 2.88 4.67 -14.76
CA THR A 11 2.79 5.21 -13.41
C THR A 11 1.59 4.63 -12.67
N LEU A 12 0.43 4.60 -13.32
CA LEU A 12 -0.77 4.04 -12.70
C LEU A 12 -0.60 2.55 -12.40
N ASN A 13 -0.01 1.80 -13.32
CA ASN A 13 0.24 0.37 -13.10
C ASN A 13 1.18 0.14 -11.93
N HIS A 14 2.19 0.99 -11.78
CA HIS A 14 3.10 0.90 -10.66
C HIS A 14 2.37 1.14 -9.33
N LEU A 15 1.46 2.10 -9.29
CA LEU A 15 0.66 2.37 -8.09
C LEU A 15 -0.37 1.25 -7.83
N ILE A 16 -0.88 0.62 -8.88
CA ILE A 16 -1.75 -0.56 -8.73
C ILE A 16 -0.98 -1.68 -8.02
N GLU A 17 0.25 -1.94 -8.45
CA GLU A 17 1.09 -2.94 -7.78
C GLU A 17 1.35 -2.56 -6.33
N THR A 18 1.62 -1.30 -6.07
CA THR A 18 1.81 -0.77 -4.72
C THR A 18 0.58 -1.04 -3.86
N GLY A 19 -0.60 -0.81 -4.42
CA GLY A 19 -1.87 -1.06 -3.72
C GLY A 19 -2.07 -2.55 -3.43
N ARG A 20 -1.73 -3.40 -4.37
CA ARG A 20 -1.81 -4.85 -4.17
C ARG A 20 -0.85 -5.33 -3.10
N ASP A 21 0.36 -4.76 -3.05
CA ASP A 21 1.33 -5.07 -2.00
C ASP A 21 0.75 -4.73 -0.63
N GLY A 22 0.15 -3.56 -0.51
CA GLY A 22 -0.47 -3.13 0.74
C GLY A 22 -1.65 -4.00 1.14
N GLN A 23 -2.51 -4.35 0.18
CA GLN A 23 -3.65 -5.22 0.42
C GLN A 23 -3.19 -6.58 0.96
N ASN A 24 -2.23 -7.19 0.29
CA ASN A 24 -1.71 -8.50 0.68
C ASN A 24 -0.97 -8.44 2.00
N GLY A 25 -0.17 -7.39 2.21
CA GLY A 25 0.59 -7.21 3.44
C GLY A 25 -0.31 -7.03 4.65
N TYR A 26 -1.31 -6.16 4.55
CA TYR A 26 -2.25 -5.95 5.65
C TYR A 26 -3.12 -7.18 5.92
N GLN A 27 -3.47 -7.92 4.88
CA GLN A 27 -4.21 -9.17 5.07
C GLN A 27 -3.38 -10.16 5.88
N SER A 28 -2.11 -10.30 5.55
CA SER A 28 -1.19 -11.17 6.31
C SER A 28 -1.02 -10.65 7.73
N ALA A 29 -0.86 -9.34 7.90
CA ALA A 29 -0.70 -8.75 9.23
C ALA A 29 -1.93 -9.02 10.10
N ALA A 30 -3.13 -8.89 9.53
CA ALA A 30 -4.38 -9.14 10.27
C ALA A 30 -4.46 -10.59 10.75
N GLU A 31 -3.95 -11.53 9.96
CA GLU A 31 -3.93 -12.94 10.34
C GLU A 31 -2.97 -13.23 11.48
N GLY A 32 -1.94 -12.40 11.65
CA GLY A 32 -0.88 -12.63 12.62
C GLY A 32 -1.06 -11.97 13.97
N VAL A 33 -2.01 -11.04 14.10
CA VAL A 33 -2.21 -10.33 15.38
C VAL A 33 -3.38 -10.92 16.15
N LYS A 34 -3.28 -10.87 17.47
CA LYS A 34 -4.33 -11.41 18.35
C LYS A 34 -5.30 -10.33 18.81
N ASP A 35 -4.82 -9.09 18.94
CA ASP A 35 -5.62 -7.97 19.39
C ASP A 35 -6.74 -7.72 18.37
N PRO A 36 -8.03 -7.84 18.78
CA PRO A 36 -9.14 -7.64 17.84
C PRO A 36 -9.19 -6.24 17.22
N ALA A 37 -8.81 -5.23 17.99
CA ALA A 37 -8.82 -3.86 17.48
C ALA A 37 -7.76 -3.67 16.40
N LEU A 38 -6.58 -4.24 16.60
CA LEU A 38 -5.49 -4.16 15.65
C LEU A 38 -5.81 -4.98 14.40
N LYS A 39 -6.38 -6.17 14.60
CA LYS A 39 -6.82 -7.01 13.48
C LYS A 39 -7.84 -6.27 12.60
N SER A 40 -8.83 -5.64 13.22
CA SER A 40 -9.84 -4.88 12.52
C SER A 40 -9.23 -3.72 11.74
N LEU A 41 -8.26 -3.02 12.35
CA LEU A 41 -7.58 -1.91 11.70
C LEU A 41 -6.82 -2.37 10.45
N PHE A 42 -6.09 -3.47 10.55
CA PHE A 42 -5.35 -4.00 9.40
C PHE A 42 -6.29 -4.46 8.29
N GLU A 43 -7.42 -5.08 8.65
CA GLU A 43 -8.43 -5.46 7.67
C GLU A 43 -8.97 -4.24 6.94
N GLN A 44 -9.24 -3.15 7.66
CA GLN A 44 -9.71 -1.90 7.07
C GLN A 44 -8.69 -1.31 6.10
N TYR A 45 -7.41 -1.32 6.48
CA TYR A 45 -6.36 -0.80 5.60
C TYR A 45 -6.18 -1.68 4.36
N GLY A 46 -6.31 -2.99 4.50
CA GLY A 46 -6.28 -3.89 3.36
C GLY A 46 -7.40 -3.58 2.36
N LEU A 47 -8.62 -3.36 2.87
CA LEU A 47 -9.76 -2.98 2.04
C LEU A 47 -9.56 -1.62 1.39
N GLN A 48 -8.98 -0.67 2.12
CA GLN A 48 -8.64 0.65 1.58
C GLN A 48 -7.73 0.52 0.36
N ARG A 49 -6.71 -0.32 0.46
CA ARG A 49 -5.75 -0.51 -0.65
C ARG A 49 -6.41 -1.22 -1.83
N ALA A 50 -7.29 -2.17 -1.57
CA ALA A 50 -8.08 -2.81 -2.63
C ALA A 50 -8.93 -1.79 -3.37
N LYS A 51 -9.53 -0.84 -2.65
CA LYS A 51 -10.31 0.24 -3.25
C LYS A 51 -9.44 1.15 -4.11
N PHE A 52 -8.24 1.49 -3.64
CA PHE A 52 -7.29 2.28 -4.43
C PHE A 52 -6.95 1.59 -5.74
N VAL A 53 -6.69 0.28 -5.67
CA VAL A 53 -6.40 -0.52 -6.86
C VAL A 53 -7.54 -0.41 -7.87
N GLY A 54 -8.79 -0.57 -7.41
CA GLY A 54 -9.96 -0.48 -8.29
C GLY A 54 -10.09 0.89 -8.93
N GLU A 55 -9.87 1.96 -8.17
CA GLU A 55 -9.92 3.33 -8.71
C GLU A 55 -8.85 3.53 -9.80
N LEU A 56 -7.64 3.07 -9.55
CA LEU A 56 -6.54 3.20 -10.50
C LEU A 56 -6.76 2.35 -11.74
N GLN A 57 -7.31 1.14 -11.59
CA GLN A 57 -7.64 0.28 -12.71
C GLN A 57 -8.67 0.94 -13.62
N ASN A 58 -9.67 1.60 -13.04
CA ASN A 58 -10.67 2.32 -13.82
C ASN A 58 -10.04 3.44 -14.65
N GLU A 59 -9.04 4.13 -14.10
CA GLU A 59 -8.36 5.19 -14.85
C GLU A 59 -7.51 4.62 -15.98
N VAL A 60 -6.89 3.47 -15.78
CA VAL A 60 -6.14 2.79 -16.86
C VAL A 60 -7.10 2.40 -17.99
N LEU A 61 -8.28 1.87 -17.64
CA LEU A 61 -9.28 1.53 -18.64
C LEU A 61 -9.74 2.76 -19.43
N ARG A 62 -9.93 3.90 -18.77
CA ARG A 62 -10.31 5.14 -19.44
C ARG A 62 -9.26 5.62 -20.44
N LEU A 63 -8.00 5.29 -20.19
CA LEU A 63 -6.90 5.63 -21.09
C LEU A 63 -6.79 4.63 -22.25
N GLY A 64 -7.67 3.65 -22.30
CA GLY A 64 -7.70 2.67 -23.41
C GLY A 64 -6.72 1.54 -23.24
N ALA A 65 -6.21 1.31 -22.04
CA ALA A 65 -5.28 0.22 -21.78
C ALA A 65 -5.91 -0.81 -20.84
N ASP A 66 -5.34 -2.00 -20.81
CA ASP A 66 -5.75 -3.01 -19.85
C ASP A 66 -4.98 -2.80 -18.56
N PRO A 67 -5.67 -2.80 -17.40
CA PRO A 67 -4.98 -2.75 -16.12
C PRO A 67 -4.10 -3.99 -16.00
N GLU A 68 -2.86 -3.80 -15.59
CA GLU A 68 -1.97 -4.93 -15.45
C GLU A 68 -2.43 -5.86 -14.35
N ASN A 69 -2.52 -7.12 -14.68
CA ASN A 69 -2.70 -8.18 -13.71
C ASN A 69 -1.36 -8.60 -13.17
N THR A 70 -0.51 -7.63 -12.98
CA THR A 70 0.84 -7.91 -12.57
C THR A 70 0.93 -8.00 -11.09
N GLY A 71 2.02 -8.38 -10.70
CA GLY A 71 2.31 -8.53 -9.33
C GLY A 71 2.03 -9.93 -8.92
N SER A 72 2.91 -10.83 -9.31
CA SER A 72 2.95 -12.08 -8.59
C SER A 72 3.08 -11.72 -7.13
N VAL A 73 2.43 -12.48 -6.27
CA VAL A 73 2.49 -12.26 -4.83
C VAL A 73 3.94 -12.20 -4.36
N ALA A 74 4.81 -13.03 -4.96
CA ALA A 74 6.22 -13.04 -4.61
C ALA A 74 6.91 -11.71 -4.93
N ALA A 75 6.64 -11.13 -6.10
CA ALA A 75 7.22 -9.84 -6.47
C ALA A 75 6.66 -8.72 -5.60
N ALA A 76 5.38 -8.79 -5.28
CA ALA A 76 4.71 -7.81 -4.43
C ALA A 76 5.38 -7.73 -3.06
N LEU A 77 5.64 -8.87 -2.45
CA LEU A 77 6.25 -8.93 -1.12
C LEU A 77 7.68 -8.39 -1.10
N HIS A 78 8.34 -8.30 -2.27
CA HIS A 78 9.70 -7.76 -2.32
C HIS A 78 9.77 -6.23 -2.32
N ARG A 79 8.62 -5.53 -2.36
CA ARG A 79 8.60 -4.08 -2.48
C ARG A 79 8.27 -3.34 -1.18
N GLY A 80 8.44 -3.99 -0.05
CA GLY A 80 8.23 -3.33 1.23
C GLY A 80 7.65 -4.22 2.31
N TRP A 81 7.13 -5.39 1.92
CA TRP A 81 6.50 -6.32 2.84
C TRP A 81 7.29 -7.64 2.90
N ILE A 82 8.61 -7.53 2.80
CA ILE A 82 9.53 -8.67 2.64
C ILE A 82 9.39 -9.67 3.78
N ASP A 83 9.35 -9.18 5.00
CA ASP A 83 9.40 -10.02 6.20
C ASP A 83 8.05 -10.23 6.86
N ILE A 84 6.95 -9.90 6.15
CA ILE A 84 5.63 -9.98 6.78
C ILE A 84 5.29 -11.41 7.20
N LYS A 85 5.63 -12.40 6.40
CA LYS A 85 5.36 -13.79 6.74
C LYS A 85 6.16 -14.24 7.95
N SER A 86 7.43 -13.84 8.05
CA SER A 86 8.26 -14.11 9.21
C SER A 86 7.69 -13.47 10.47
N ALA A 87 7.28 -12.21 10.36
CA ALA A 87 6.69 -11.47 11.48
C ALA A 87 5.41 -12.15 11.96
N VAL A 88 4.57 -12.56 11.02
CA VAL A 88 3.31 -13.24 11.33
C VAL A 88 3.57 -14.61 11.98
N THR A 89 4.51 -15.38 11.43
CA THR A 89 4.87 -16.69 11.97
C THR A 89 5.39 -16.59 13.40
N GLY A 90 6.18 -15.56 13.67
CA GLY A 90 6.70 -15.30 15.00
C GLY A 90 5.64 -14.79 15.98
N LYS A 91 4.48 -14.38 15.48
CA LYS A 91 3.37 -13.85 16.28
C LYS A 91 3.79 -12.72 17.21
N ASN A 92 4.76 -11.93 16.76
CA ASN A 92 5.27 -10.78 17.51
C ASN A 92 4.61 -9.53 16.96
N GLU A 93 3.72 -8.95 17.75
CA GLU A 93 2.94 -7.78 17.35
C GLU A 93 3.83 -6.62 16.94
N GLN A 94 4.90 -6.38 17.68
CA GLN A 94 5.83 -5.30 17.35
C GLN A 94 6.49 -5.50 15.99
N SER A 95 6.93 -6.72 15.69
CA SER A 95 7.54 -7.03 14.39
C SER A 95 6.56 -6.84 13.25
N ILE A 96 5.29 -7.22 13.47
CA ILE A 96 4.25 -7.03 12.47
C ILE A 96 4.02 -5.55 12.21
N LEU A 97 3.95 -4.73 13.26
CA LEU A 97 3.80 -3.29 13.12
C LEU A 97 4.99 -2.66 12.40
N GLU A 98 6.20 -3.12 12.68
CA GLU A 98 7.40 -2.63 12.00
C GLU A 98 7.37 -2.95 10.51
N GLU A 99 6.91 -4.14 10.14
CA GLU A 99 6.76 -4.49 8.73
C GLU A 99 5.67 -3.69 8.04
N CYS A 100 4.57 -3.43 8.73
CA CYS A 100 3.52 -2.57 8.18
C CYS A 100 4.06 -1.16 7.92
N GLU A 101 4.85 -0.62 8.84
CA GLU A 101 5.45 0.70 8.63
C GLU A 101 6.40 0.68 7.45
N ARG A 102 7.22 -0.35 7.32
CA ARG A 102 8.14 -0.47 6.19
C ARG A 102 7.39 -0.52 4.87
N GLY A 103 6.31 -1.28 4.81
CA GLY A 103 5.46 -1.34 3.62
C GLY A 103 4.85 0.01 3.29
N GLU A 104 4.41 0.73 4.32
CA GLU A 104 3.86 2.07 4.11
C GLU A 104 4.93 3.06 3.64
N ASP A 105 6.16 2.95 4.14
CA ASP A 105 7.27 3.78 3.68
C ASP A 105 7.49 3.59 2.18
N ALA A 106 7.45 2.34 1.71
CA ALA A 106 7.59 2.04 0.29
C ALA A 106 6.43 2.64 -0.52
N ALA A 107 5.20 2.53 -0.01
CA ALA A 107 4.04 3.11 -0.67
C ALA A 107 4.13 4.64 -0.75
N ILE A 108 4.56 5.28 0.32
CA ILE A 108 4.74 6.74 0.37
C ILE A 108 5.72 7.16 -0.71
N LYS A 109 6.86 6.48 -0.80
CA LYS A 109 7.87 6.80 -1.81
C LYS A 109 7.31 6.68 -3.22
N ASN A 110 6.59 5.59 -3.49
CA ASN A 110 6.03 5.35 -4.81
C ASN A 110 4.98 6.40 -5.18
N TYR A 111 4.17 6.82 -4.22
CA TYR A 111 3.19 7.89 -4.45
C TYR A 111 3.86 9.24 -4.63
N GLN A 112 4.92 9.54 -3.88
CA GLN A 112 5.68 10.78 -4.06
C GLN A 112 6.30 10.85 -5.46
N ASP A 113 6.86 9.74 -5.93
CA ASP A 113 7.42 9.66 -7.28
C ASP A 113 6.33 9.94 -8.33
N ALA A 114 5.13 9.41 -8.14
CA ALA A 114 4.01 9.63 -9.04
C ALA A 114 3.55 11.10 -9.02
N ILE A 115 3.46 11.69 -7.84
CA ILE A 115 3.02 13.08 -7.68
C ILE A 115 3.99 14.04 -8.35
N ASN A 116 5.27 13.72 -8.38
CA ASN A 116 6.28 14.55 -9.00
C ASN A 116 6.28 14.49 -10.53
N GLN A 117 5.49 13.60 -11.11
CA GLN A 117 5.32 13.55 -12.55
C GLN A 117 4.22 14.51 -12.99
N GLN A 118 4.26 14.93 -14.26
CA GLN A 118 3.23 15.77 -14.81
C GLN A 118 2.06 14.91 -15.27
N LEU A 119 1.08 14.77 -14.41
CA LEU A 119 -0.12 13.97 -14.69
C LEU A 119 -1.30 14.87 -14.99
N PRO A 120 -2.29 14.39 -15.78
CA PRO A 120 -3.55 15.12 -15.94
C PRO A 120 -4.17 15.41 -14.57
N LEU A 121 -4.86 16.55 -14.48
CA LEU A 121 -5.37 17.05 -13.21
C LEU A 121 -6.27 16.04 -12.48
N ASN A 122 -7.17 15.39 -13.21
CA ASN A 122 -8.07 14.41 -12.59
C ASN A 122 -7.32 13.24 -11.94
N LEU A 123 -6.24 12.79 -12.58
CA LEU A 123 -5.41 11.72 -12.03
C LEU A 123 -4.59 12.22 -10.84
N ALA A 124 -4.04 13.42 -10.96
CA ALA A 124 -3.27 14.02 -9.88
C ALA A 124 -4.12 14.15 -8.62
N GLN A 125 -5.39 14.50 -8.75
CA GLN A 125 -6.30 14.62 -7.62
C GLN A 125 -6.58 13.27 -6.95
N ILE A 126 -6.80 12.22 -7.74
CA ILE A 126 -7.03 10.88 -7.22
C ILE A 126 -5.81 10.39 -6.47
N ILE A 127 -4.63 10.54 -7.06
CA ILE A 127 -3.37 10.08 -6.47
C ILE A 127 -3.07 10.85 -5.19
N GLU A 128 -3.27 12.16 -5.19
CA GLU A 128 -3.03 12.97 -4.00
C GLU A 128 -3.96 12.57 -2.85
N ARG A 129 -5.23 12.30 -3.15
CA ARG A 129 -6.19 11.86 -2.13
C ARG A 129 -5.78 10.53 -1.53
N GLN A 130 -5.40 9.57 -2.38
CA GLN A 130 -4.92 8.28 -1.93
C GLN A 130 -3.66 8.42 -1.08
N TYR A 131 -2.75 9.28 -1.52
CA TYR A 131 -1.51 9.56 -0.80
C TYR A 131 -1.78 10.07 0.62
N GLN A 132 -2.70 11.00 0.78
CA GLN A 132 -3.04 11.52 2.10
C GLN A 132 -3.57 10.42 3.02
N MET A 133 -4.37 9.51 2.49
CA MET A 133 -4.89 8.40 3.26
C MET A 133 -3.79 7.41 3.66
N ILE A 134 -2.80 7.22 2.80
CA ILE A 134 -1.63 6.38 3.11
C ILE A 134 -0.80 7.02 4.22
N LEU A 135 -0.61 8.35 4.17
CA LEU A 135 0.12 9.06 5.23
C LEU A 135 -0.58 8.90 6.59
N GLU A 136 -1.90 8.99 6.61
CA GLU A 136 -2.66 8.79 7.85
C GLU A 136 -2.46 7.38 8.41
N ALA A 137 -2.50 6.38 7.53
CA ALA A 137 -2.29 4.99 7.93
C ALA A 137 -0.87 4.78 8.44
N HIS A 138 0.11 5.33 7.75
CA HIS A 138 1.51 5.27 8.16
C HIS A 138 1.70 5.85 9.57
N ASN A 139 1.15 7.04 9.80
CA ASN A 139 1.28 7.72 11.09
C ASN A 139 0.60 6.92 12.19
N ARG A 140 -0.54 6.31 11.90
CA ARG A 140 -1.26 5.49 12.86
C ARG A 140 -0.47 4.23 13.25
N VAL A 141 0.06 3.55 12.24
CA VAL A 141 0.87 2.33 12.45
C VAL A 141 2.13 2.69 13.24
N ARG A 142 2.78 3.80 12.89
CA ARG A 142 3.97 4.26 13.59
C ARG A 142 3.68 4.55 15.06
N GLY A 143 2.58 5.22 15.33
CA GLY A 143 2.18 5.50 16.71
C GLY A 143 1.92 4.23 17.51
N LEU A 144 1.28 3.25 16.89
CA LEU A 144 1.04 1.96 17.53
C LEU A 144 2.33 1.20 17.79
N ARG A 145 3.27 1.23 16.84
CA ARG A 145 4.58 0.62 17.01
C ARG A 145 5.33 1.26 18.18
N ASP A 146 5.34 2.58 18.25
CA ASP A 146 6.04 3.30 19.31
C ASP A 146 5.43 2.99 20.67
N ARG A 147 4.11 2.88 20.73
CA ARG A 147 3.40 2.54 21.96
C ARG A 147 3.75 1.13 22.42
N THR A 148 3.84 0.18 21.50
CA THR A 148 4.20 -1.20 21.80
C THR A 148 5.63 -1.26 22.36
N ARG A 149 6.55 -0.51 21.79
CA ARG A 149 7.92 -0.40 22.30
C ARG A 149 7.97 0.19 23.71
N ALA A 150 7.17 1.23 23.93
CA ALA A 150 7.13 1.93 25.21
C ALA A 150 6.61 1.04 26.33
N THR A 151 5.72 0.09 26.03
CA THR A 151 5.20 -0.85 27.04
C THR A 151 6.11 -2.02 27.30
N GLY A 152 7.23 -2.09 26.61
CA GLY A 152 8.20 -3.19 26.80
C GLY A 152 7.75 -4.51 26.22
N ALA A 153 6.75 -4.45 25.39
CA ALA A 153 6.21 -5.65 24.76
C ALA A 153 7.13 -6.17 23.65
#